data_592265c856ec64a179ed45d5f128848c
#
_entry.id   592265c856ec64a179ed45d5f128848c
#
_cell.length_a   1.000
_cell.length_b   1.000
_cell.length_c   1.000
_cell.angle_alpha   90.00
_cell.angle_beta   90.00
_cell.angle_gamma   90.00
#
_symmetry.space_group_name_H-M   'P 1'
#
loop_
_entity.id
_entity.type
_entity.pdbx_description
1 polymer ?
#
loop_
_entity_poly.entity_id
_entity_poly.type
_entity_poly.pdbx_seq_one_letter_code
_entity_poly.pdbx_strand_id
1 'polypeptide(L)'
;MELAHDGPLAIPLWINGRACLTVGNQLFDVVNPVTGVAQHRVPLCGAEESAQALAAARDAAAIWTGLGLSGRQDKLAQLATALEGYSGHFAKLLMADRGVAQADAEAEVVAAVQVLRADKLGQSGVLGLVVGAERPLLAAAKVAPALLAGATVVIKPSPKAPSAAFALCELASRCEFPAGVLNVLHGDGPAIEGLCTAGVDALLFAGEESLLGPVAELAARHATHFVVLN
;
A
#
# COMPACT_ATOMS: atom_id res chain seq x y z
N MET A 1 -23.91 -7.44 26.18
CA MET A 1 -22.50 -7.62 25.82
C MET A 1 -22.12 -6.37 25.03
N GLU A 2 -21.69 -5.34 25.78
CA GLU A 2 -21.26 -4.07 25.20
C GLU A 2 -19.88 -4.25 24.61
N LEU A 3 -19.77 -4.20 23.29
CA LEU A 3 -18.51 -3.99 22.59
C LEU A 3 -18.29 -2.46 22.52
N ALA A 4 -18.07 -1.85 23.66
CA ALA A 4 -17.58 -0.47 23.71
C ALA A 4 -16.11 -0.49 23.32
N HIS A 5 -15.80 -0.36 22.05
CA HIS A 5 -14.49 0.05 21.60
C HIS A 5 -14.38 1.57 21.81
N ASP A 6 -13.97 1.97 22.99
CA ASP A 6 -13.55 3.35 23.29
C ASP A 6 -12.25 3.62 22.53
N GLY A 7 -12.36 4.08 21.29
CA GLY A 7 -11.20 4.44 20.50
C GLY A 7 -11.51 4.68 19.01
N PRO A 8 -10.57 5.25 18.25
CA PRO A 8 -10.74 5.48 16.82
C PRO A 8 -10.92 4.16 16.04
N LEU A 9 -11.66 4.24 14.93
CA LEU A 9 -11.93 3.08 14.07
C LEU A 9 -10.62 2.52 13.50
N ALA A 10 -10.55 1.19 13.41
CA ALA A 10 -9.43 0.50 12.78
C ALA A 10 -9.54 0.57 11.25
N ILE A 11 -8.42 0.91 10.58
CA ILE A 11 -8.27 0.72 9.14
C ILE A 11 -8.03 -0.77 8.91
N PRO A 12 -8.90 -1.47 8.17
CA PRO A 12 -8.74 -2.90 7.92
C PRO A 12 -7.59 -3.19 6.96
N LEU A 13 -7.19 -4.44 6.83
CA LEU A 13 -6.42 -4.95 5.71
C LEU A 13 -7.26 -4.87 4.44
N TRP A 14 -6.60 -4.81 3.27
CA TRP A 14 -7.26 -4.96 1.98
C TRP A 14 -6.67 -6.17 1.27
N ILE A 15 -7.37 -7.29 1.29
CA ILE A 15 -6.89 -8.54 0.72
C ILE A 15 -7.96 -9.11 -0.23
N ASN A 16 -7.54 -9.48 -1.42
CA ASN A 16 -8.41 -10.08 -2.43
C ASN A 16 -9.66 -9.22 -2.72
N GLY A 17 -9.47 -7.90 -2.88
CA GLY A 17 -10.52 -6.94 -3.24
C GLY A 17 -11.55 -6.66 -2.15
N ARG A 18 -11.27 -6.98 -0.88
CA ARG A 18 -12.18 -6.74 0.25
C ARG A 18 -11.44 -6.32 1.52
N ALA A 19 -12.14 -5.57 2.35
CA ALA A 19 -11.68 -5.22 3.68
C ALA A 19 -11.72 -6.45 4.61
N CYS A 20 -10.62 -6.70 5.31
CA CYS A 20 -10.48 -7.80 6.26
C CYS A 20 -9.99 -7.26 7.60
N LEU A 21 -10.59 -7.71 8.69
CA LEU A 21 -10.06 -7.49 10.03
C LEU A 21 -9.40 -8.79 10.49
N THR A 22 -8.25 -8.65 11.17
CA THR A 22 -7.59 -9.77 11.83
C THR A 22 -7.92 -9.75 13.31
N VAL A 23 -8.10 -10.93 13.90
CA VAL A 23 -8.45 -11.08 15.31
C VAL A 23 -7.18 -11.38 16.11
N GLY A 24 -6.95 -10.62 17.20
CA GLY A 24 -5.89 -10.90 18.14
C GLY A 24 -4.56 -10.15 17.93
N ASN A 25 -4.44 -9.33 16.90
CA ASN A 25 -3.25 -8.51 16.70
C ASN A 25 -3.24 -7.27 17.59
N GLN A 26 -2.05 -6.84 17.98
CA GLN A 26 -1.86 -5.53 18.59
C GLN A 26 -2.28 -4.45 17.61
N LEU A 27 -2.89 -3.39 18.13
CA LEU A 27 -3.26 -2.22 17.35
C LEU A 27 -2.23 -1.11 17.56
N PHE A 28 -1.89 -0.41 16.49
CA PHE A 28 -1.07 0.79 16.51
C PHE A 28 -1.97 2.00 16.26
N ASP A 29 -1.88 3.00 17.14
CA ASP A 29 -2.64 4.25 17.00
C ASP A 29 -1.97 5.15 15.96
N VAL A 30 -2.71 5.52 14.92
CA VAL A 30 -2.31 6.50 13.91
C VAL A 30 -2.59 7.89 14.47
N VAL A 31 -1.54 8.55 14.93
CA VAL A 31 -1.62 9.84 15.61
C VAL A 31 -1.25 10.97 14.65
N ASN A 32 -2.12 11.97 14.55
CA ASN A 32 -1.76 13.19 13.83
C ASN A 32 -0.61 13.89 14.57
N PRO A 33 0.55 14.13 13.92
CA PRO A 33 1.73 14.62 14.61
C PRO A 33 1.64 16.09 15.08
N VAL A 34 0.67 16.85 14.55
CA VAL A 34 0.45 18.25 14.94
C VAL A 34 -0.47 18.35 16.14
N THR A 35 -1.55 17.56 16.13
CA THR A 35 -2.59 17.65 17.18
C THR A 35 -2.38 16.67 18.33
N GLY A 36 -1.56 15.63 18.14
CA GLY A 36 -1.38 14.53 19.08
C GLY A 36 -2.61 13.63 19.23
N VAL A 37 -3.63 13.80 18.39
CA VAL A 37 -4.89 13.02 18.47
C VAL A 37 -4.79 11.78 17.60
N ALA A 38 -5.15 10.62 18.17
CA ALA A 38 -5.28 9.38 17.40
C ALA A 38 -6.48 9.49 16.44
N GLN A 39 -6.22 9.35 15.16
CA GLN A 39 -7.22 9.44 14.09
C GLN A 39 -7.82 8.08 13.76
N HIS A 40 -6.97 7.07 13.71
CA HIS A 40 -7.28 5.70 13.34
C HIS A 40 -6.43 4.72 14.13
N ARG A 41 -6.69 3.43 13.93
CA ARG A 41 -5.82 2.34 14.38
C ARG A 41 -5.51 1.41 13.21
N VAL A 42 -4.38 0.74 13.25
CA VAL A 42 -4.04 -0.32 12.29
C VAL A 42 -3.58 -1.57 13.05
N PRO A 43 -3.93 -2.77 12.58
CA PRO A 43 -3.40 -3.99 13.17
C PRO A 43 -1.91 -4.15 12.85
N LEU A 44 -1.14 -4.65 13.80
CA LEU A 44 0.26 -5.03 13.58
C LEU A 44 0.30 -6.51 13.15
N CYS A 45 0.28 -6.72 11.86
CA CYS A 45 0.27 -8.04 11.23
C CYS A 45 1.65 -8.68 11.21
N GLY A 46 1.67 -9.99 11.00
CA GLY A 46 2.88 -10.80 10.93
C GLY A 46 2.86 -11.78 9.75
N ALA A 47 3.43 -12.96 9.96
CA ALA A 47 3.64 -13.96 8.92
C ALA A 47 2.32 -14.52 8.33
N GLU A 48 1.29 -14.70 9.15
CA GLU A 48 0.03 -15.30 8.71
C GLU A 48 -0.69 -14.40 7.70
N GLU A 49 -0.92 -13.13 8.03
CA GLU A 49 -1.58 -12.18 7.15
C GLU A 49 -0.73 -11.86 5.91
N SER A 50 0.60 -11.87 6.05
CA SER A 50 1.52 -11.72 4.92
C SER A 50 1.37 -12.88 3.94
N ALA A 51 1.27 -14.11 4.42
CA ALA A 51 1.05 -15.29 3.58
C ALA A 51 -0.33 -15.24 2.89
N GLN A 52 -1.38 -14.81 3.59
CA GLN A 52 -2.72 -14.64 3.02
C GLN A 52 -2.74 -13.59 1.91
N ALA A 53 -2.12 -12.43 2.14
CA ALA A 53 -2.05 -11.36 1.15
C ALA A 53 -1.26 -11.79 -0.09
N LEU A 54 -0.15 -12.53 0.11
CA LEU A 54 0.68 -13.00 -0.98
C LEU A 54 0.00 -14.11 -1.79
N ALA A 55 -0.76 -15.00 -1.14
CA ALA A 55 -1.57 -16.00 -1.83
C ALA A 55 -2.61 -15.33 -2.76
N ALA A 56 -3.34 -14.32 -2.26
CA ALA A 56 -4.27 -13.54 -3.07
C ALA A 56 -3.59 -12.86 -4.26
N ALA A 57 -2.38 -12.32 -4.06
CA ALA A 57 -1.60 -11.70 -5.14
C ALA A 57 -1.17 -12.72 -6.21
N ARG A 58 -0.74 -13.93 -5.81
CA ARG A 58 -0.39 -15.02 -6.73
C ARG A 58 -1.59 -15.48 -7.56
N ASP A 59 -2.74 -15.66 -6.92
CA ASP A 59 -3.97 -16.10 -7.59
C ASP A 59 -4.45 -15.09 -8.64
N ALA A 60 -4.23 -13.79 -8.40
CA ALA A 60 -4.60 -12.72 -9.32
C ALA A 60 -3.65 -12.56 -10.52
N ALA A 61 -2.42 -13.07 -10.44
CA ALA A 61 -1.36 -12.78 -11.42
C ALA A 61 -1.73 -13.20 -12.87
N ALA A 62 -2.35 -14.36 -13.05
CA ALA A 62 -2.76 -14.85 -14.37
C ALA A 62 -3.88 -13.99 -14.97
N ILE A 63 -4.84 -13.55 -14.16
CA ILE A 63 -5.95 -12.70 -14.60
C ILE A 63 -5.40 -11.32 -15.00
N TRP A 64 -4.51 -10.75 -14.20
CA TRP A 64 -3.92 -9.44 -14.45
C TRP A 64 -3.04 -9.42 -15.71
N THR A 65 -2.18 -10.42 -15.86
CA THR A 65 -1.34 -10.56 -17.08
C THR A 65 -2.19 -10.83 -18.32
N GLY A 66 -3.28 -11.57 -18.18
CA GLY A 66 -4.23 -11.88 -19.26
C GLY A 66 -4.93 -10.66 -19.88
N LEU A 67 -5.00 -9.51 -19.17
CA LEU A 67 -5.49 -8.25 -19.75
C LEU A 67 -4.58 -7.70 -20.87
N GLY A 68 -3.37 -8.18 -20.99
CA GLY A 68 -2.38 -7.62 -21.91
C GLY A 68 -1.90 -6.22 -21.46
N LEU A 69 -0.94 -5.67 -22.18
CA LEU A 69 -0.38 -4.36 -21.84
C LEU A 69 -1.43 -3.24 -21.93
N SER A 70 -2.19 -3.20 -23.05
CA SER A 70 -3.22 -2.17 -23.25
C SER A 70 -4.28 -2.19 -22.16
N GLY A 71 -4.80 -3.38 -21.78
CA GLY A 71 -5.81 -3.48 -20.75
C GLY A 71 -5.29 -3.00 -19.37
N ARG A 72 -4.02 -3.26 -19.06
CA ARG A 72 -3.40 -2.73 -17.84
C ARG A 72 -3.18 -1.22 -17.89
N GLN A 73 -2.82 -0.67 -19.06
CA GLN A 73 -2.74 0.79 -19.28
C GLN A 73 -4.08 1.46 -19.05
N ASP A 74 -5.16 0.89 -19.62
CA ASP A 74 -6.53 1.41 -19.45
C ASP A 74 -6.94 1.42 -17.97
N LYS A 75 -6.63 0.34 -17.23
CA LYS A 75 -6.91 0.27 -15.78
C LYS A 75 -6.13 1.31 -14.97
N LEU A 76 -4.84 1.51 -15.26
CA LEU A 76 -4.04 2.55 -14.59
C LEU A 76 -4.54 3.96 -14.93
N ALA A 77 -4.94 4.21 -16.18
CA ALA A 77 -5.52 5.48 -16.59
C ALA A 77 -6.86 5.76 -15.87
N GLN A 78 -7.71 4.74 -15.73
CA GLN A 78 -8.95 4.83 -14.96
C GLN A 78 -8.67 5.16 -13.48
N LEU A 79 -7.70 4.47 -12.87
CA LEU A 79 -7.30 4.73 -11.48
C LEU A 79 -6.75 6.16 -11.31
N ALA A 80 -5.91 6.63 -12.23
CA ALA A 80 -5.37 7.99 -12.22
C ALA A 80 -6.50 9.04 -12.31
N THR A 81 -7.46 8.84 -13.20
CA THR A 81 -8.62 9.73 -13.35
C THR A 81 -9.52 9.71 -12.12
N ALA A 82 -9.75 8.53 -11.54
CA ALA A 82 -10.51 8.41 -10.30
C ALA A 82 -9.79 9.10 -9.13
N LEU A 83 -8.48 8.92 -8.98
CA LEU A 83 -7.68 9.59 -7.94
C LEU A 83 -7.75 11.12 -8.07
N GLU A 84 -7.66 11.64 -9.30
CA GLU A 84 -7.83 13.07 -9.58
C GLU A 84 -9.22 13.57 -9.16
N GLY A 85 -10.28 12.80 -9.46
CA GLY A 85 -11.65 13.12 -9.05
C GLY A 85 -11.88 13.11 -7.53
N TYR A 86 -11.12 12.28 -6.80
CA TYR A 86 -11.15 12.20 -5.33
C TYR A 86 -10.01 12.97 -4.64
N SER A 87 -9.34 13.89 -5.35
CA SER A 87 -8.15 14.62 -4.85
C SER A 87 -8.35 15.25 -3.48
N GLY A 88 -9.48 15.94 -3.27
CA GLY A 88 -9.79 16.56 -1.97
C GLY A 88 -9.97 15.55 -0.83
N HIS A 89 -10.45 14.33 -1.11
CA HIS A 89 -10.53 13.26 -0.11
C HIS A 89 -9.14 12.75 0.27
N PHE A 90 -8.30 12.45 -0.72
CA PHE A 90 -6.94 11.99 -0.47
C PHE A 90 -6.08 13.05 0.23
N ALA A 91 -6.23 14.33 -0.12
CA ALA A 91 -5.57 15.43 0.59
C ALA A 91 -5.95 15.45 2.08
N LYS A 92 -7.24 15.25 2.42
CA LYS A 92 -7.69 15.17 3.82
C LYS A 92 -7.07 13.98 4.56
N LEU A 93 -6.95 12.80 3.92
CA LEU A 93 -6.29 11.65 4.52
C LEU A 93 -4.80 11.94 4.84
N LEU A 94 -4.09 12.55 3.89
CA LEU A 94 -2.70 12.95 4.08
C LEU A 94 -2.54 13.98 5.20
N MET A 95 -3.41 14.97 5.26
CA MET A 95 -3.42 15.97 6.36
C MET A 95 -3.71 15.32 7.70
N ALA A 96 -4.64 14.36 7.77
CA ALA A 96 -5.00 13.66 9.00
C ALA A 96 -3.84 12.81 9.52
N ASP A 97 -3.22 11.99 8.66
CA ASP A 97 -2.14 11.08 9.07
C ASP A 97 -0.82 11.83 9.35
N ARG A 98 -0.50 12.85 8.55
CA ARG A 98 0.83 13.48 8.54
C ARG A 98 0.87 14.89 9.14
N GLY A 99 -0.28 15.53 9.32
CA GLY A 99 -0.34 16.92 9.80
C GLY A 99 0.26 17.95 8.82
N VAL A 100 0.37 17.62 7.53
CA VAL A 100 0.91 18.53 6.51
C VAL A 100 -0.09 19.61 6.11
N ALA A 101 0.38 20.71 5.51
CA ALA A 101 -0.47 21.74 4.96
C ALA A 101 -1.28 21.21 3.75
N GLN A 102 -2.45 21.80 3.51
CA GLN A 102 -3.32 21.40 2.41
C GLN A 102 -2.63 21.45 1.05
N ALA A 103 -1.85 22.50 0.79
CA ALA A 103 -1.12 22.66 -0.48
C ALA A 103 -0.12 21.53 -0.72
N ASP A 104 0.57 21.06 0.34
CA ASP A 104 1.54 19.96 0.24
C ASP A 104 0.82 18.62 -0.01
N ALA A 105 -0.32 18.40 0.65
CA ALA A 105 -1.15 17.23 0.44
C ALA A 105 -1.72 17.18 -0.98
N GLU A 106 -2.24 18.29 -1.49
CA GLU A 106 -2.73 18.41 -2.87
C GLU A 106 -1.61 18.18 -3.90
N ALA A 107 -0.42 18.75 -3.67
CA ALA A 107 0.74 18.53 -4.52
C ALA A 107 1.18 17.06 -4.56
N GLU A 108 1.08 16.34 -3.43
CA GLU A 108 1.34 14.90 -3.39
C GLU A 108 0.33 14.10 -4.22
N VAL A 109 -0.96 14.45 -4.14
CA VAL A 109 -2.01 13.81 -4.98
C VAL A 109 -1.73 14.02 -6.46
N VAL A 110 -1.40 15.25 -6.88
CA VAL A 110 -1.04 15.56 -8.28
C VAL A 110 0.15 14.71 -8.74
N ALA A 111 1.20 14.62 -7.92
CA ALA A 111 2.37 13.80 -8.24
C ALA A 111 2.04 12.32 -8.36
N ALA A 112 1.18 11.78 -7.49
CA ALA A 112 0.73 10.39 -7.54
C ALA A 112 -0.08 10.10 -8.82
N VAL A 113 -0.97 11.01 -9.22
CA VAL A 113 -1.73 10.92 -10.49
C VAL A 113 -0.78 10.85 -11.70
N GLN A 114 0.29 11.67 -11.71
CA GLN A 114 1.28 11.66 -12.78
C GLN A 114 2.03 10.32 -12.87
N VAL A 115 2.41 9.75 -11.71
CA VAL A 115 3.07 8.44 -11.65
C VAL A 115 2.16 7.33 -12.18
N LEU A 116 0.87 7.35 -11.85
CA LEU A 116 -0.10 6.36 -12.34
C LEU A 116 -0.33 6.45 -13.87
N ARG A 117 -0.09 7.61 -14.48
CA ARG A 117 -0.20 7.85 -15.92
C ARG A 117 1.09 7.53 -16.69
N ALA A 118 2.18 7.23 -15.99
CA ALA A 118 3.43 6.90 -16.66
C ALA A 118 3.33 5.54 -17.37
N ASP A 119 3.98 5.43 -18.53
CA ASP A 119 3.99 4.25 -19.41
C ASP A 119 5.26 3.38 -19.28
N LYS A 120 6.12 3.71 -18.32
CA LYS A 120 7.36 2.98 -18.06
C LYS A 120 7.06 1.61 -17.42
N LEU A 121 7.65 0.56 -17.99
CA LEU A 121 7.59 -0.79 -17.40
C LEU A 121 8.57 -0.92 -16.23
N GLY A 122 8.12 -1.61 -15.18
CA GLY A 122 8.91 -1.90 -13.99
C GLY A 122 9.19 -3.38 -13.79
N GLN A 123 9.39 -3.75 -12.53
CA GLN A 123 9.58 -5.14 -12.09
C GLN A 123 8.29 -5.93 -12.29
N SER A 124 8.37 -7.14 -12.84
CA SER A 124 7.26 -8.10 -12.89
C SER A 124 7.31 -9.09 -11.73
N GLY A 125 6.26 -9.87 -11.56
CA GLY A 125 6.16 -10.90 -10.52
C GLY A 125 5.19 -10.54 -9.40
N VAL A 126 5.25 -11.27 -8.30
CA VAL A 126 4.48 -11.02 -7.08
C VAL A 126 5.34 -10.25 -6.09
N LEU A 127 5.03 -8.99 -5.88
CA LEU A 127 5.92 -8.05 -5.22
C LEU A 127 5.38 -7.60 -3.86
N GLY A 128 6.30 -7.35 -2.92
CA GLY A 128 6.03 -6.55 -1.74
C GLY A 128 6.46 -5.11 -1.96
N LEU A 129 5.69 -4.12 -1.51
CA LEU A 129 6.11 -2.73 -1.46
C LEU A 129 6.04 -2.19 -0.03
N VAL A 130 7.18 -1.82 0.52
CA VAL A 130 7.25 -1.07 1.79
C VAL A 130 7.19 0.43 1.50
N VAL A 131 6.21 1.09 2.09
CA VAL A 131 5.93 2.52 1.93
C VAL A 131 6.25 3.26 3.22
N GLY A 132 7.05 4.31 3.15
CA GLY A 132 7.34 5.21 4.25
C GLY A 132 6.21 6.18 4.58
N ALA A 133 6.41 7.03 5.60
CA ALA A 133 5.40 7.99 6.06
C ALA A 133 5.51 9.39 5.41
N GLU A 134 6.63 9.74 4.80
CA GLU A 134 6.85 11.11 4.31
C GLU A 134 5.94 11.50 3.13
N ARG A 135 5.75 10.60 2.16
CA ARG A 135 4.88 10.80 0.99
C ARG A 135 4.14 9.51 0.65
N PRO A 136 3.23 9.05 1.52
CA PRO A 136 2.69 7.69 1.48
C PRO A 136 1.85 7.42 0.23
N LEU A 137 1.11 8.40 -0.29
CA LEU A 137 0.32 8.23 -1.50
C LEU A 137 1.21 8.16 -2.75
N LEU A 138 2.18 9.07 -2.87
CA LEU A 138 3.13 9.05 -3.97
C LEU A 138 3.97 7.77 -3.96
N ALA A 139 4.44 7.37 -2.78
CA ALA A 139 5.20 6.13 -2.62
C ALA A 139 4.37 4.89 -3.01
N ALA A 140 3.09 4.83 -2.62
CA ALA A 140 2.19 3.77 -3.04
C ALA A 140 1.93 3.79 -4.56
N ALA A 141 1.77 4.96 -5.17
CA ALA A 141 1.57 5.09 -6.62
C ALA A 141 2.77 4.59 -7.45
N LYS A 142 3.98 4.54 -6.88
CA LYS A 142 5.18 4.00 -7.54
C LYS A 142 5.10 2.51 -7.90
N VAL A 143 4.01 1.81 -7.52
CA VAL A 143 3.71 0.46 -8.05
C VAL A 143 3.29 0.47 -9.53
N ALA A 144 2.88 1.61 -10.08
CA ALA A 144 2.33 1.69 -11.43
C ALA A 144 3.23 1.05 -12.52
N PRO A 145 4.55 1.28 -12.57
CA PRO A 145 5.43 0.61 -13.51
C PRO A 145 5.41 -0.92 -13.37
N ALA A 146 5.34 -1.43 -12.14
CA ALA A 146 5.29 -2.87 -11.87
C ALA A 146 3.93 -3.45 -12.28
N LEU A 147 2.83 -2.80 -11.94
CA LEU A 147 1.47 -3.18 -12.38
C LEU A 147 1.39 -3.21 -13.91
N LEU A 148 1.97 -2.23 -14.58
CA LEU A 148 2.03 -2.17 -16.03
C LEU A 148 2.82 -3.34 -16.62
N ALA A 149 3.90 -3.77 -15.96
CA ALA A 149 4.68 -4.97 -16.33
C ALA A 149 3.95 -6.30 -16.03
N GLY A 150 2.77 -6.24 -15.41
CA GLY A 150 1.95 -7.42 -15.07
C GLY A 150 2.18 -7.95 -13.66
N ALA A 151 2.88 -7.21 -12.80
CA ALA A 151 3.04 -7.57 -11.39
C ALA A 151 1.73 -7.47 -10.62
N THR A 152 1.62 -8.27 -9.55
CA THR A 152 0.65 -8.09 -8.47
C THR A 152 1.40 -7.68 -7.20
N VAL A 153 0.78 -6.87 -6.34
CA VAL A 153 1.52 -6.20 -5.28
C VAL A 153 0.80 -6.27 -3.93
N VAL A 154 1.57 -6.57 -2.88
CA VAL A 154 1.17 -6.37 -1.50
C VAL A 154 1.87 -5.12 -0.97
N ILE A 155 1.10 -4.05 -0.70
CA ILE A 155 1.60 -2.79 -0.16
C ILE A 155 1.58 -2.88 1.37
N LYS A 156 2.71 -2.62 2.00
CA LYS A 156 2.85 -2.44 3.44
C LYS A 156 3.14 -0.96 3.74
N PRO A 157 2.12 -0.15 4.02
CA PRO A 157 2.33 1.25 4.38
C PRO A 157 2.96 1.38 5.76
N SER A 158 3.60 2.53 6.01
CA SER A 158 4.00 2.90 7.37
C SER A 158 2.78 2.92 8.28
N PRO A 159 2.84 2.34 9.50
CA PRO A 159 1.73 2.43 10.44
C PRO A 159 1.42 3.88 10.88
N LYS A 160 2.36 4.82 10.65
CA LYS A 160 2.17 6.25 10.94
C LYS A 160 1.34 7.00 9.89
N ALA A 161 1.24 6.48 8.65
CA ALA A 161 0.50 7.12 7.56
C ALA A 161 -0.11 6.08 6.60
N PRO A 162 -1.05 5.25 7.06
CA PRO A 162 -1.57 4.11 6.30
C PRO A 162 -2.74 4.46 5.39
N SER A 163 -3.48 5.54 5.69
CA SER A 163 -4.83 5.80 5.13
C SER A 163 -4.81 5.96 3.62
N ALA A 164 -3.83 6.70 3.08
CA ALA A 164 -3.78 7.00 1.65
C ALA A 164 -3.48 5.76 0.80
N ALA A 165 -2.58 4.87 1.27
CA ALA A 165 -2.28 3.62 0.57
C ALA A 165 -3.47 2.65 0.59
N PHE A 166 -4.18 2.55 1.73
CA PHE A 166 -5.42 1.77 1.83
C PHE A 166 -6.49 2.30 0.87
N ALA A 167 -6.75 3.60 0.90
CA ALA A 167 -7.76 4.24 0.03
C ALA A 167 -7.41 4.09 -1.46
N LEU A 168 -6.13 4.09 -1.84
CA LEU A 168 -5.71 3.86 -3.22
C LEU A 168 -6.06 2.43 -3.69
N CYS A 169 -5.85 1.41 -2.85
CA CYS A 169 -6.22 0.03 -3.19
C CYS A 169 -7.75 -0.17 -3.25
N GLU A 170 -8.49 0.46 -2.34
CA GLU A 170 -9.95 0.47 -2.41
C GLU A 170 -10.44 1.16 -3.71
N LEU A 171 -9.84 2.30 -4.07
CA LEU A 171 -10.17 3.01 -5.30
C LEU A 171 -9.87 2.19 -6.55
N ALA A 172 -8.74 1.45 -6.57
CA ALA A 172 -8.42 0.53 -7.66
C ALA A 172 -9.49 -0.55 -7.83
N SER A 173 -10.02 -1.09 -6.73
CA SER A 173 -11.15 -2.04 -6.79
C SER A 173 -12.40 -1.42 -7.41
N ARG A 174 -12.71 -0.15 -7.12
CA ARG A 174 -13.80 0.59 -7.77
C ARG A 174 -13.56 0.84 -9.26
N CYS A 175 -12.30 0.86 -9.70
CA CYS A 175 -11.87 0.90 -11.09
C CYS A 175 -11.80 -0.51 -11.71
N GLU A 176 -12.41 -1.52 -11.07
CA GLU A 176 -12.48 -2.90 -11.55
C GLU A 176 -11.11 -3.55 -11.77
N PHE A 177 -10.12 -3.22 -10.93
CA PHE A 177 -8.91 -4.04 -10.86
C PHE A 177 -9.30 -5.43 -10.36
N PRO A 178 -8.78 -6.50 -10.96
CA PRO A 178 -9.06 -7.85 -10.47
C PRO A 178 -8.69 -7.98 -8.99
N ALA A 179 -9.52 -8.67 -8.22
CA ALA A 179 -9.27 -8.92 -6.81
C ALA A 179 -7.90 -9.58 -6.62
N GLY A 180 -7.12 -9.10 -5.66
CA GLY A 180 -5.77 -9.60 -5.39
C GLY A 180 -4.63 -8.92 -6.16
N VAL A 181 -4.91 -8.12 -7.20
CA VAL A 181 -3.84 -7.38 -7.93
C VAL A 181 -3.15 -6.37 -7.01
N LEU A 182 -3.92 -5.66 -6.20
CA LEU A 182 -3.43 -4.76 -5.16
C LEU A 182 -3.99 -5.19 -3.81
N ASN A 183 -3.10 -5.38 -2.84
CA ASN A 183 -3.43 -5.73 -1.46
C ASN A 183 -2.75 -4.77 -0.50
N VAL A 184 -3.32 -4.55 0.68
CA VAL A 184 -2.71 -3.79 1.77
C VAL A 184 -2.58 -4.66 3.00
N LEU A 185 -1.37 -4.71 3.52
CA LEU A 185 -1.00 -5.37 4.76
C LEU A 185 -0.47 -4.32 5.73
N HIS A 186 -1.13 -4.14 6.86
CA HIS A 186 -0.61 -3.26 7.91
C HIS A 186 0.41 -3.98 8.78
N GLY A 187 1.21 -3.22 9.50
CA GLY A 187 2.20 -3.75 10.43
C GLY A 187 3.54 -3.05 10.34
N ASP A 188 4.51 -3.60 11.07
CA ASP A 188 5.87 -3.10 11.15
C ASP A 188 6.86 -4.18 10.68
N GLY A 189 8.04 -4.28 11.28
CA GLY A 189 9.09 -5.23 10.93
C GLY A 189 8.60 -6.67 10.70
N PRO A 190 7.80 -7.26 11.61
CA PRO A 190 7.24 -8.60 11.43
C PRO A 190 6.42 -8.80 10.14
N ALA A 191 5.69 -7.76 9.68
CA ALA A 191 4.95 -7.84 8.43
C ALA A 191 5.88 -7.84 7.20
N ILE A 192 6.98 -7.05 7.25
CA ILE A 192 8.00 -7.03 6.19
C ILE A 192 8.71 -8.39 6.13
N GLU A 193 9.11 -8.92 7.28
CA GLU A 193 9.73 -10.23 7.39
C GLU A 193 8.79 -11.34 6.89
N GLY A 194 7.50 -11.24 7.23
CA GLY A 194 6.46 -12.13 6.74
C GLY A 194 6.33 -12.14 5.22
N LEU A 195 6.41 -10.99 4.55
CA LEU A 195 6.42 -10.90 3.09
C LEU A 195 7.65 -11.60 2.48
N CYS A 196 8.83 -11.37 3.06
CA CYS A 196 10.05 -12.02 2.62
C CYS A 196 9.98 -13.54 2.81
N THR A 197 9.53 -14.01 3.98
CA THR A 197 9.38 -15.44 4.31
C THR A 197 8.32 -16.12 3.44
N ALA A 198 7.22 -15.44 3.14
CA ALA A 198 6.17 -15.95 2.25
C ALA A 198 6.62 -16.01 0.77
N GLY A 199 7.77 -15.41 0.44
CA GLY A 199 8.45 -15.54 -0.84
C GLY A 199 7.89 -14.59 -1.91
N VAL A 200 7.96 -13.27 -1.66
CA VAL A 200 7.82 -12.27 -2.72
C VAL A 200 8.99 -12.39 -3.71
N ASP A 201 8.73 -12.17 -5.01
CA ASP A 201 9.77 -12.20 -6.04
C ASP A 201 10.76 -11.03 -5.87
N ALA A 202 10.28 -9.90 -5.36
CA ALA A 202 11.11 -8.78 -4.93
C ALA A 202 10.39 -7.95 -3.85
N LEU A 203 11.18 -7.35 -2.96
CA LEU A 203 10.74 -6.35 -2.01
C LEU A 203 11.14 -4.96 -2.52
N LEU A 204 10.15 -4.16 -2.89
CA LEU A 204 10.31 -2.78 -3.29
C LEU A 204 10.26 -1.87 -2.05
N PHE A 205 11.02 -0.80 -2.07
CA PHE A 205 11.02 0.21 -1.01
C PHE A 205 10.85 1.60 -1.57
N ALA A 206 9.90 2.35 -1.01
CA ALA A 206 9.68 3.76 -1.29
C ALA A 206 9.41 4.50 0.03
N GLY A 207 10.44 5.07 0.63
CA GLY A 207 10.32 5.71 1.95
C GLY A 207 11.55 6.50 2.34
N GLU A 208 11.60 6.90 3.60
CA GLU A 208 12.64 7.68 4.20
C GLU A 208 13.98 6.91 4.24
N GLU A 209 15.08 7.63 4.01
CA GLU A 209 16.43 7.06 4.02
C GLU A 209 16.76 6.32 5.33
N SER A 210 16.23 6.81 6.47
CA SER A 210 16.41 6.19 7.78
C SER A 210 15.86 4.77 7.89
N LEU A 211 14.88 4.41 7.07
CA LEU A 211 14.28 3.06 7.02
C LEU A 211 14.94 2.14 6.00
N LEU A 212 15.75 2.69 5.10
CA LEU A 212 16.36 1.94 4.01
C LEU A 212 17.23 0.77 4.54
N GLY A 213 18.16 1.08 5.45
CA GLY A 213 19.04 0.07 6.05
C GLY A 213 18.27 -1.07 6.74
N PRO A 214 17.42 -0.77 7.72
CA PRO A 214 16.60 -1.78 8.39
C PRO A 214 15.77 -2.67 7.45
N VAL A 215 15.14 -2.10 6.41
CA VAL A 215 14.35 -2.87 5.45
C VAL A 215 15.24 -3.73 4.54
N ALA A 216 16.37 -3.19 4.09
CA ALA A 216 17.35 -3.94 3.29
C ALA A 216 17.94 -5.14 4.06
N GLU A 217 18.20 -4.98 5.36
CA GLU A 217 18.67 -6.07 6.22
C GLU A 217 17.63 -7.18 6.37
N LEU A 218 16.34 -6.83 6.51
CA LEU A 218 15.25 -7.81 6.53
C LEU A 218 15.18 -8.59 5.21
N ALA A 219 15.24 -7.91 4.07
CA ALA A 219 15.27 -8.57 2.77
C ALA A 219 16.48 -9.48 2.60
N ALA A 220 17.66 -9.02 3.00
CA ALA A 220 18.91 -9.80 2.88
C ALA A 220 18.91 -11.09 3.73
N ARG A 221 18.34 -11.05 4.94
CA ARG A 221 18.20 -12.24 5.81
C ARG A 221 17.42 -13.38 5.15
N HIS A 222 16.50 -13.05 4.27
CA HIS A 222 15.64 -14.00 3.56
C HIS A 222 16.04 -14.19 2.08
N ALA A 223 17.21 -13.67 1.67
CA ALA A 223 17.69 -13.69 0.28
C ALA A 223 16.66 -13.11 -0.72
N THR A 224 15.81 -12.19 -0.27
CA THR A 224 14.81 -11.52 -1.09
C THR A 224 15.47 -10.41 -1.91
N HIS A 225 15.17 -10.35 -3.21
CA HIS A 225 15.62 -9.27 -4.08
C HIS A 225 15.06 -7.94 -3.61
N PHE A 226 15.93 -6.96 -3.34
CA PHE A 226 15.56 -5.67 -2.78
C PHE A 226 15.78 -4.55 -3.80
N VAL A 227 14.77 -3.71 -4.01
CA VAL A 227 14.78 -2.64 -4.99
C VAL A 227 14.29 -1.32 -4.36
N VAL A 228 15.09 -0.27 -4.47
CA VAL A 228 14.70 1.08 -4.03
C VAL A 228 14.04 1.82 -5.18
N LEU A 229 12.84 2.36 -4.93
CA LEU A 229 12.10 3.17 -5.90
C LEU A 229 12.35 4.66 -5.61
N ASN A 230 13.11 5.31 -6.47
CA ASN A 230 13.43 6.74 -6.41
C ASN A 230 12.30 7.62 -6.96
#